data_41d534eb1695571d75665abf8f1a14ed
#
_entry.id   41d534eb1695571d75665abf8f1a14ed
#
_cell.length_a   1.000
_cell.length_b   1.000
_cell.length_c   1.000
_cell.angle_alpha   90.00
_cell.angle_beta   90.00
_cell.angle_gamma   90.00
#
_symmetry.space_group_name_H-M   'P 1'
#
loop_
_entity.id
_entity.type
_entity.pdbx_description
1 polymer ?
#
loop_
_entity_poly.entity_id
_entity_poly.type
_entity_poly.pdbx_seq_one_letter_code
_entity_poly.pdbx_strand_id
1 'polypeptide(L)'
;MIAQILIADDNPDITGLLSDYLGMKSHRVIVVNDGFQLSQKASEHQPHLIITDIQMPGAYGSSAYQVLQKDPKTKNIPLIFMSAHPYEKLAKLLPNDPKTRFVQKPVDLAKLEALIKELLPLGGYVP
;
A
#
# COMPACT_ATOMS: atom_id res chain seq x y z
N MET A 1 10.26 15.96 -5.98
CA MET A 1 10.46 14.97 -4.91
C MET A 1 9.83 13.67 -5.28
N ILE A 2 10.62 12.60 -5.25
CA ILE A 2 10.22 11.33 -5.81
C ILE A 2 10.20 10.29 -4.70
N ALA A 3 9.00 9.90 -4.27
CA ALA A 3 8.83 8.73 -3.43
C ALA A 3 8.69 7.49 -4.33
N GLN A 4 9.13 6.34 -3.84
CA GLN A 4 8.87 5.07 -4.49
C GLN A 4 7.69 4.41 -3.78
N ILE A 5 6.65 4.09 -4.55
CA ILE A 5 5.40 3.54 -4.02
C ILE A 5 5.13 2.18 -4.67
N LEU A 6 4.91 1.18 -3.84
CA LEU A 6 4.58 -0.17 -4.31
C LEU A 6 3.07 -0.36 -4.20
N ILE A 7 2.44 -0.71 -5.32
CA ILE A 7 1.00 -0.93 -5.40
C ILE A 7 0.73 -2.42 -5.63
N ALA A 8 -0.13 -3.00 -4.83
CA ALA A 8 -0.51 -4.40 -4.93
C ALA A 8 -2.02 -4.53 -5.08
N ASP A 9 -2.47 -5.00 -6.23
CA ASP A 9 -3.88 -5.28 -6.52
C ASP A 9 -3.93 -6.19 -7.73
N ASP A 10 -4.84 -7.16 -7.75
CA ASP A 10 -5.01 -8.05 -8.88
C ASP A 10 -5.90 -7.47 -10.00
N ASN A 11 -6.50 -6.31 -9.78
CA ASN A 11 -7.32 -5.62 -10.77
C ASN A 11 -6.47 -4.61 -11.55
N PRO A 12 -6.21 -4.86 -12.86
CA PRO A 12 -5.37 -3.95 -13.65
C PRO A 12 -5.98 -2.56 -13.85
N ASP A 13 -7.30 -2.41 -13.75
CA ASP A 13 -7.93 -1.09 -13.84
C ASP A 13 -7.54 -0.22 -12.64
N ILE A 14 -7.47 -0.83 -11.45
CA ILE A 14 -7.06 -0.13 -10.23
C ILE A 14 -5.58 0.22 -10.27
N THR A 15 -4.73 -0.74 -10.60
CA THR A 15 -3.27 -0.50 -10.65
C THR A 15 -2.91 0.50 -11.74
N GLY A 16 -3.61 0.45 -12.88
CA GLY A 16 -3.41 1.41 -13.96
C GLY A 16 -3.79 2.83 -13.55
N LEU A 17 -4.96 2.98 -12.93
CA LEU A 17 -5.42 4.29 -12.44
C LEU A 17 -4.44 4.89 -11.42
N LEU A 18 -4.04 4.10 -10.44
CA LEU A 18 -3.13 4.57 -9.40
C LEU A 18 -1.73 4.86 -9.94
N SER A 19 -1.22 4.00 -10.85
CA SER A 19 0.08 4.22 -11.48
C SER A 19 0.11 5.52 -12.27
N ASP A 20 -0.93 5.77 -13.05
CA ASP A 20 -1.03 7.00 -13.84
C ASP A 20 -1.09 8.22 -12.93
N TYR A 21 -1.94 8.18 -11.93
CA TYR A 21 -2.10 9.30 -11.00
C TYR A 21 -0.80 9.61 -10.24
N LEU A 22 -0.18 8.58 -9.67
CA LEU A 22 1.04 8.76 -8.89
C LEU A 22 2.23 9.14 -9.77
N GLY A 23 2.28 8.62 -11.00
CA GLY A 23 3.28 9.02 -11.98
C GLY A 23 3.16 10.50 -12.35
N MET A 24 1.93 11.02 -12.47
CA MET A 24 1.69 12.45 -12.69
C MET A 24 2.20 13.31 -11.53
N LYS A 25 2.26 12.75 -10.32
CA LYS A 25 2.80 13.42 -9.14
C LYS A 25 4.32 13.19 -9.00
N SER A 26 4.96 12.64 -10.02
CA SER A 26 6.39 12.38 -10.10
C SER A 26 6.90 11.28 -9.18
N HIS A 27 6.02 10.43 -8.68
CA HIS A 27 6.45 9.26 -7.90
C HIS A 27 6.86 8.11 -8.81
N ARG A 28 7.77 7.28 -8.32
CA ARG A 28 8.11 6.00 -8.94
C ARG A 28 7.14 4.95 -8.42
N VAL A 29 6.58 4.17 -9.34
CA VAL A 29 5.57 3.18 -8.99
C VAL A 29 6.04 1.79 -9.39
N ILE A 30 5.92 0.84 -8.46
CA ILE A 30 6.09 -0.58 -8.73
C ILE A 30 4.73 -1.23 -8.54
N VAL A 31 4.31 -2.05 -9.50
CA VAL A 31 3.02 -2.73 -9.45
C VAL A 31 3.24 -4.23 -9.33
N VAL A 32 2.55 -4.84 -8.37
CA VAL A 32 2.45 -6.29 -8.22
C VAL A 32 0.99 -6.69 -8.12
N ASN A 33 0.69 -7.97 -8.33
CA ASN A 33 -0.69 -8.43 -8.40
C ASN A 33 -1.04 -9.59 -7.46
N ASP A 34 -0.14 -9.95 -6.56
CA ASP A 34 -0.43 -10.92 -5.50
C ASP A 34 0.41 -10.65 -4.25
N GLY A 35 0.05 -11.32 -3.14
CA GLY A 35 0.70 -11.11 -1.85
C GLY A 35 2.14 -11.60 -1.78
N PHE A 36 2.46 -12.64 -2.55
CA PHE A 36 3.83 -13.16 -2.60
C PHE A 36 4.76 -12.14 -3.27
N GLN A 37 4.34 -11.60 -4.41
CA GLN A 37 5.10 -10.55 -5.10
C GLN A 37 5.22 -9.29 -4.25
N LEU A 38 4.17 -8.96 -3.48
CA LEU A 38 4.20 -7.80 -2.61
C LEU A 38 5.34 -7.89 -1.60
N SER A 39 5.44 -8.97 -0.85
CA SER A 39 6.48 -9.12 0.16
C SER A 39 7.87 -9.22 -0.47
N GLN A 40 8.00 -9.91 -1.60
CA GLN A 40 9.26 -10.03 -2.32
C GLN A 40 9.77 -8.67 -2.82
N LYS A 41 8.92 -7.92 -3.51
CA LYS A 41 9.31 -6.63 -4.08
C LYS A 41 9.52 -5.56 -3.01
N ALA A 42 8.74 -5.62 -1.93
CA ALA A 42 8.95 -4.72 -0.80
C ALA A 42 10.33 -4.93 -0.16
N SER A 43 10.74 -6.18 0.02
CA SER A 43 12.06 -6.49 0.56
C SER A 43 13.18 -6.06 -0.37
N GLU A 44 13.03 -6.31 -1.69
CA GLU A 44 14.04 -5.95 -2.68
C GLU A 44 14.23 -4.44 -2.83
N HIS A 45 13.13 -3.70 -2.92
CA HIS A 45 13.15 -2.28 -3.28
C HIS A 45 13.05 -1.34 -2.10
N GLN A 46 12.54 -1.83 -0.97
CA GLN A 46 12.32 -1.01 0.23
C GLN A 46 11.63 0.31 -0.11
N PRO A 47 10.38 0.26 -0.66
CA PRO A 47 9.67 1.47 -1.07
C PRO A 47 9.36 2.34 0.14
N HIS A 48 9.01 3.59 -0.12
CA HIS A 48 8.66 4.55 0.93
C HIS A 48 7.23 4.33 1.43
N LEU A 49 6.38 3.71 0.62
CA LEU A 49 4.96 3.48 0.93
C LEU A 49 4.47 2.27 0.16
N ILE A 50 3.55 1.52 0.78
CA ILE A 50 2.85 0.40 0.13
C ILE A 50 1.36 0.70 0.13
N ILE A 51 0.71 0.53 -1.04
CA ILE A 51 -0.73 0.60 -1.19
C ILE A 51 -1.19 -0.78 -1.65
N THR A 52 -1.97 -1.47 -0.85
CA THR A 52 -2.31 -2.87 -1.13
C THR A 52 -3.80 -3.16 -0.93
N ASP A 53 -4.36 -3.95 -1.85
CA ASP A 53 -5.66 -4.58 -1.64
C ASP A 53 -5.53 -5.58 -0.48
N ILE A 54 -6.59 -5.69 0.32
CA ILE A 54 -6.65 -6.66 1.41
C ILE A 54 -6.82 -8.08 0.87
N GLN A 55 -7.57 -8.23 -0.22
CA GLN A 55 -7.88 -9.54 -0.80
C GLN A 55 -7.20 -9.70 -2.14
N MET A 56 -6.17 -10.54 -2.19
CA MET A 56 -5.43 -10.86 -3.41
C MET A 56 -5.14 -12.35 -3.48
N PRO A 57 -4.97 -12.91 -4.70
CA PRO A 57 -4.47 -14.27 -4.85
C PRO A 57 -3.10 -14.44 -4.17
N GLY A 58 -2.88 -15.62 -3.62
CA GLY A 58 -1.60 -15.97 -2.99
C GLY A 58 -1.48 -15.60 -1.52
N ALA A 59 -2.12 -14.52 -1.08
CA ALA A 59 -2.20 -14.15 0.33
C ALA A 59 -3.24 -13.06 0.51
N TYR A 60 -3.93 -13.06 1.64
CA TYR A 60 -4.72 -11.90 2.06
C TYR A 60 -3.77 -10.77 2.43
N GLY A 61 -4.21 -9.52 2.26
CA GLY A 61 -3.40 -8.36 2.63
C GLY A 61 -2.95 -8.39 4.08
N SER A 62 -3.79 -8.91 4.99
CA SER A 62 -3.41 -9.08 6.40
C SER A 62 -2.26 -10.05 6.59
N SER A 63 -2.21 -11.13 5.79
CA SER A 63 -1.10 -12.09 5.82
C SER A 63 0.18 -11.48 5.28
N ALA A 64 0.06 -10.72 4.18
CA ALA A 64 1.22 -10.01 3.62
C ALA A 64 1.75 -8.99 4.62
N TYR A 65 0.87 -8.28 5.33
CA TYR A 65 1.27 -7.35 6.37
C TYR A 65 2.11 -8.05 7.45
N GLN A 66 1.68 -9.22 7.92
CA GLN A 66 2.43 -9.98 8.93
C GLN A 66 3.83 -10.34 8.43
N VAL A 67 3.94 -10.77 7.18
CA VAL A 67 5.25 -11.07 6.57
C VAL A 67 6.13 -9.83 6.55
N LEU A 68 5.57 -8.69 6.15
CA LEU A 68 6.31 -7.42 6.10
C LEU A 68 6.80 -7.01 7.50
N GLN A 69 6.01 -7.25 8.54
CA GLN A 69 6.37 -6.86 9.91
C GLN A 69 7.50 -7.73 10.48
N LYS A 70 7.73 -8.91 9.94
CA LYS A 70 8.80 -9.82 10.39
C LYS A 70 10.14 -9.54 9.71
N ASP A 71 10.14 -8.77 8.62
CA ASP A 71 11.34 -8.44 7.85
C ASP A 71 11.86 -7.07 8.30
N PRO A 72 13.09 -6.97 8.83
CA PRO A 72 13.64 -5.68 9.24
C PRO A 72 13.71 -4.64 8.12
N LYS A 73 13.76 -5.10 6.86
CA LYS A 73 13.82 -4.20 5.70
C LYS A 73 12.49 -3.54 5.41
N THR A 74 11.37 -4.14 5.85
CA THR A 74 10.03 -3.69 5.45
C THR A 74 9.13 -3.31 6.63
N LYS A 75 9.50 -3.67 7.87
CA LYS A 75 8.62 -3.49 9.03
C LYS A 75 8.21 -2.04 9.31
N ASN A 76 9.01 -1.07 8.87
CA ASN A 76 8.73 0.35 9.12
C ASN A 76 8.08 1.06 7.93
N ILE A 77 7.82 0.35 6.84
CA ILE A 77 7.18 0.94 5.66
C ILE A 77 5.70 1.16 5.95
N PRO A 78 5.18 2.39 5.79
CA PRO A 78 3.76 2.63 5.98
C PRO A 78 2.92 1.99 4.89
N LEU A 79 1.67 1.62 5.24
CA LEU A 79 0.76 0.94 4.33
C LEU A 79 -0.59 1.63 4.28
N ILE A 80 -1.18 1.63 3.08
CA ILE A 80 -2.59 1.96 2.88
C ILE A 80 -3.28 0.70 2.37
N PHE A 81 -4.27 0.23 3.13
CA PHE A 81 -5.08 -0.91 2.73
C PHE A 81 -6.27 -0.43 1.91
N MET A 82 -6.60 -1.16 0.84
CA MET A 82 -7.75 -0.90 -0.01
C MET A 82 -8.71 -2.08 0.01
N SER A 83 -10.00 -1.81 -0.02
CA SER A 83 -11.00 -2.85 -0.18
C SER A 83 -12.29 -2.30 -0.76
N ALA A 84 -13.04 -3.14 -1.49
CA ALA A 84 -14.41 -2.84 -1.90
C ALA A 84 -15.38 -2.90 -0.74
N HIS A 85 -15.02 -3.57 0.36
CA HIS A 85 -15.86 -3.69 1.54
C HIS A 85 -15.66 -2.48 2.47
N PRO A 86 -16.71 -2.06 3.20
CA PRO A 86 -16.58 -0.96 4.14
C PRO A 86 -15.70 -1.30 5.34
N TYR A 87 -15.11 -0.26 5.93
CA TYR A 87 -14.19 -0.39 7.06
C TYR A 87 -14.79 -1.22 8.21
N GLU A 88 -16.07 -1.03 8.51
CA GLU A 88 -16.75 -1.71 9.63
C GLU A 88 -16.70 -3.23 9.51
N LYS A 89 -16.71 -3.76 8.29
CA LYS A 89 -16.61 -5.19 8.06
C LYS A 89 -15.19 -5.73 8.18
N LEU A 90 -14.19 -4.86 8.07
CA LEU A 90 -12.79 -5.24 8.00
C LEU A 90 -11.99 -4.83 9.24
N ALA A 91 -12.60 -4.06 10.14
CA ALA A 91 -11.89 -3.47 11.27
C ALA A 91 -11.14 -4.49 12.12
N LYS A 92 -11.70 -5.70 12.28
CA LYS A 92 -11.05 -6.77 13.06
C LYS A 92 -9.87 -7.40 12.34
N LEU A 93 -9.81 -7.28 11.01
CA LEU A 93 -8.73 -7.83 10.20
C LEU A 93 -7.58 -6.85 9.99
N LEU A 94 -7.84 -5.57 10.22
CA LEU A 94 -6.85 -4.53 10.00
C LEU A 94 -5.98 -4.35 11.25
N PRO A 95 -4.68 -4.11 11.07
CA PRO A 95 -3.80 -3.92 12.22
C PRO A 95 -4.08 -2.61 12.92
N ASN A 96 -3.92 -2.60 14.24
CA ASN A 96 -3.92 -1.38 15.02
C ASN A 96 -2.49 -0.84 15.06
N ASP A 97 -2.09 -0.19 13.98
CA ASP A 97 -0.72 0.24 13.75
C ASP A 97 -0.78 1.70 13.24
N PRO A 98 -0.11 2.64 13.92
CA PRO A 98 -0.17 4.06 13.55
C PRO A 98 0.36 4.39 12.16
N LYS A 99 1.14 3.50 11.54
CA LYS A 99 1.63 3.72 10.18
C LYS A 99 0.73 3.12 9.11
N THR A 100 -0.46 2.65 9.45
CA THR A 100 -1.42 2.09 8.49
C THR A 100 -2.66 2.95 8.37
N ARG A 101 -3.27 2.92 7.19
CA ARG A 101 -4.54 3.61 6.89
C ARG A 101 -5.38 2.70 5.99
N PHE A 102 -6.64 3.08 5.81
CA PHE A 102 -7.58 2.34 5.00
C PHE A 102 -8.33 3.27 4.06
N VAL A 103 -8.53 2.84 2.81
CA VAL A 103 -9.41 3.50 1.85
C VAL A 103 -10.37 2.47 1.26
N GLN A 104 -11.63 2.87 1.09
CA GLN A 104 -12.62 2.03 0.44
C GLN A 104 -12.63 2.30 -1.05
N LYS A 105 -12.77 1.24 -1.85
CA LYS A 105 -12.96 1.36 -3.30
C LYS A 105 -14.42 1.76 -3.60
N PRO A 106 -14.67 2.59 -4.62
CA PRO A 106 -13.70 3.20 -5.53
C PRO A 106 -12.86 4.26 -4.82
N VAL A 107 -11.57 4.29 -5.14
CA VAL A 107 -10.62 5.14 -4.43
C VAL A 107 -10.85 6.62 -4.79
N ASP A 108 -11.05 7.44 -3.76
CA ASP A 108 -11.06 8.89 -3.90
C ASP A 108 -9.60 9.36 -3.93
N LEU A 109 -9.15 9.86 -5.08
CA LEU A 109 -7.75 10.22 -5.28
C LEU A 109 -7.31 11.38 -4.38
N ALA A 110 -8.20 12.31 -4.05
CA ALA A 110 -7.88 13.39 -3.14
C ALA A 110 -7.63 12.88 -1.71
N LYS A 111 -8.46 11.94 -1.25
CA LYS A 111 -8.25 11.28 0.05
C LYS A 111 -6.97 10.48 0.06
N LEU A 112 -6.71 9.74 -1.01
CA LEU A 112 -5.48 8.95 -1.13
C LEU A 112 -4.25 9.85 -1.05
N GLU A 113 -4.25 10.95 -1.76
CA GLU A 113 -3.13 11.89 -1.74
C GLU A 113 -2.89 12.46 -0.33
N ALA A 114 -3.95 12.81 0.38
CA ALA A 114 -3.85 13.30 1.75
C ALA A 114 -3.21 12.26 2.67
N LEU A 115 -3.62 10.99 2.54
CA LEU A 115 -3.05 9.89 3.33
C LEU A 115 -1.58 9.63 2.98
N ILE A 116 -1.23 9.73 1.71
CA ILE A 116 0.17 9.57 1.27
C ILE A 116 1.04 10.63 1.92
N LYS A 117 0.63 11.89 1.89
CA LYS A 117 1.37 12.97 2.52
C LYS A 117 1.51 12.79 4.03
N GLU A 118 0.49 12.26 4.67
CA GLU A 118 0.49 11.99 6.11
C GLU A 118 1.45 10.85 6.45
N LEU A 119 1.48 9.78 5.65
CA LEU A 119 2.21 8.56 5.97
C LEU A 119 3.68 8.58 5.55
N LEU A 120 4.03 9.25 4.47
CA LEU A 120 5.42 9.23 3.97
C LEU A 120 6.44 9.61 5.05
N PRO A 121 6.24 10.67 5.85
CA PRO A 121 7.22 11.00 6.89
C PRO A 121 7.33 9.93 7.97
N LEU A 122 6.26 9.18 8.26
CA LEU A 122 6.28 8.12 9.28
C LEU A 122 7.20 6.97 8.90
N GLY A 123 7.43 6.75 7.61
CA GLY A 123 8.37 5.75 7.11
C GLY A 123 9.79 6.26 6.91
N GLY A 124 10.08 7.46 7.38
CA GLY A 124 11.41 8.05 7.24
C GLY A 124 11.65 8.78 5.94
N TYR A 125 10.63 8.92 5.09
CA TYR A 125 10.77 9.69 3.85
C TYR A 125 10.94 11.16 4.17
N VAL A 126 12.03 11.73 3.63
CA VAL A 126 12.31 13.16 3.77
C VAL A 126 12.21 13.79 2.37
N PRO A 127 11.30 14.74 2.18
CA PRO A 127 11.15 15.41 0.90
C PRO A 127 12.40 16.18 0.49
#